data_9ce0d9edf4bb95515fa533a78a08a915
#
_entry.id   9ce0d9edf4bb95515fa533a78a08a915
#
_cell.length_a   1.000
_cell.length_b   1.000
_cell.length_c   1.000
_cell.angle_alpha   90.00
_cell.angle_beta   90.00
_cell.angle_gamma   90.00
#
_symmetry.space_group_name_H-M   'P 1'
#
loop_
_entity.id
_entity.type
_entity.pdbx_description
1 polymer ?
#
loop_
_entity_poly.entity_id
_entity_poly.type
_entity_poly.pdbx_seq_one_letter_code
_entity_poly.pdbx_strand_id
1 'polypeptide(L)'
;MITQIKGRLVEKNLTNVVIDCHGVGYYINISLNTHSQIGNSEELLLFTHLHIKEDSHTLYGFFSQNERSIFRLLISISGIGPSIAR
;
A
#
# COMPACT_ATOMS: atom_id res chain seq x y z
N MET A 1 -10.30 -9.25 -4.46
CA MET A 1 -9.72 -7.92 -4.27
C MET A 1 -9.22 -7.77 -2.84
N ILE A 2 -8.01 -7.27 -2.63
CA ILE A 2 -7.45 -7.05 -1.30
C ILE A 2 -7.65 -5.58 -0.95
N THR A 3 -8.51 -5.28 0.02
CA THR A 3 -8.89 -3.90 0.35
C THR A 3 -8.19 -3.37 1.59
N GLN A 4 -7.69 -4.25 2.43
CA GLN A 4 -6.91 -3.87 3.62
C GLN A 4 -6.09 -5.05 4.09
N ILE A 5 -4.99 -4.78 4.77
CA ILE A 5 -4.13 -5.79 5.36
C ILE A 5 -3.78 -5.34 6.76
N LYS A 6 -4.00 -6.22 7.73
CA LYS A 6 -3.61 -5.99 9.13
C LYS A 6 -2.69 -7.10 9.59
N GLY A 7 -1.55 -6.73 10.14
CA GLY A 7 -0.61 -7.70 10.64
C GLY A 7 0.63 -7.06 11.25
N ARG A 8 1.65 -7.88 11.40
CA ARG A 8 2.90 -7.45 12.01
C ARG A 8 3.84 -6.89 10.95
N LEU A 9 4.37 -5.69 11.21
CA LEU A 9 5.36 -5.06 10.33
C LEU A 9 6.70 -5.77 10.52
N VAL A 10 7.16 -6.51 9.51
CA VAL A 10 8.41 -7.28 9.57
C VAL A 10 9.55 -6.64 8.80
N GLU A 11 9.23 -5.78 7.85
CA GLU A 11 10.24 -5.06 7.09
C GLU A 11 9.69 -3.69 6.70
N LYS A 12 10.49 -2.65 6.88
CA LYS A 12 10.09 -1.28 6.55
C LYS A 12 11.20 -0.62 5.75
N ASN A 13 10.88 -0.25 4.52
CA ASN A 13 11.76 0.54 3.64
C ASN A 13 11.07 1.85 3.30
N LEU A 14 11.79 2.75 2.65
CA LEU A 14 11.28 4.08 2.34
C LEU A 14 10.03 4.05 1.46
N THR A 15 9.97 3.13 0.50
CA THR A 15 8.89 3.07 -0.49
C THR A 15 8.06 1.80 -0.43
N ASN A 16 8.37 0.90 0.52
CA ASN A 16 7.62 -0.35 0.66
C ASN A 16 7.74 -0.91 2.07
N VAL A 17 6.80 -1.78 2.41
CA VAL A 17 6.81 -2.53 3.67
C VAL A 17 6.44 -3.97 3.40
N VAL A 18 6.81 -4.86 4.34
CA VAL A 18 6.30 -6.23 4.36
C VAL A 18 5.52 -6.44 5.64
N ILE A 19 4.26 -6.87 5.50
CA ILE A 19 3.39 -7.17 6.63
C ILE A 19 3.15 -8.67 6.67
N ASP A 20 3.44 -9.28 7.82
CA ASP A 20 3.16 -10.67 8.08
C ASP A 20 1.74 -10.82 8.63
N CYS A 21 0.89 -11.48 7.85
CA CYS A 21 -0.47 -11.77 8.24
C CYS A 21 -0.60 -13.29 8.32
N HIS A 22 -0.54 -13.81 9.54
CA HIS A 22 -0.63 -15.26 9.82
C HIS A 22 0.33 -16.10 8.98
N GLY A 23 1.59 -15.66 8.86
CA GLY A 23 2.63 -16.38 8.14
C GLY A 23 2.75 -16.04 6.67
N VAL A 24 1.84 -15.22 6.13
CA VAL A 24 1.93 -14.74 4.75
C VAL A 24 2.52 -13.34 4.75
N GLY A 25 3.63 -13.15 4.06
CA GLY A 25 4.27 -11.84 3.93
C GLY A 25 3.75 -11.10 2.71
N TYR A 26 3.09 -9.97 2.94
CA TYR A 26 2.59 -9.10 1.86
C TYR A 26 3.57 -7.96 1.62
N TYR A 27 4.07 -7.87 0.40
CA TYR A 27 4.91 -6.76 -0.04
C TYR A 27 4.00 -5.63 -0.53
N ILE A 28 4.09 -4.48 0.10
CA ILE A 28 3.16 -3.37 -0.14
C ILE A 28 3.96 -2.11 -0.46
N ASN A 29 3.69 -1.50 -1.61
CA ASN A 29 4.29 -0.23 -1.97
C ASN A 29 3.53 0.90 -1.26
N ILE A 30 4.27 1.86 -0.70
CA ILE A 30 3.70 2.96 0.08
C ILE A 30 4.25 4.29 -0.39
N SER A 31 3.53 5.37 -0.08
CA SER A 31 4.01 6.74 -0.29
C SER A 31 4.96 7.16 0.84
N LEU A 32 5.70 8.23 0.62
CA LEU A 32 6.53 8.82 1.67
C LEU A 32 5.66 9.32 2.83
N ASN A 33 4.47 9.82 2.54
CA ASN A 33 3.52 10.25 3.56
C ASN A 33 3.08 9.08 4.44
N THR A 34 2.73 7.95 3.83
CA THR A 34 2.38 6.73 4.58
C THR A 34 3.57 6.23 5.40
N HIS A 35 4.77 6.21 4.83
CA HIS A 35 5.98 5.84 5.55
C HIS A 35 6.16 6.67 6.82
N SER A 36 5.97 7.98 6.71
CA SER A 36 6.08 8.91 7.83
C SER A 36 5.04 8.63 8.91
N GLN A 37 3.81 8.32 8.52
CA GLN A 37 2.71 8.06 9.46
C GLN A 37 2.83 6.72 10.17
N ILE A 38 3.43 5.72 9.56
CA ILE A 38 3.65 4.40 10.16
C ILE A 38 4.54 4.51 11.41
N GLY A 39 5.59 5.32 11.33
CA GLY A 39 6.52 5.46 12.44
C GLY A 39 7.19 4.14 12.81
N ASN A 40 7.20 3.81 14.10
CA ASN A 40 7.82 2.59 14.64
C ASN A 40 6.78 1.56 15.10
N SER A 41 5.59 1.57 14.52
CA SER A 41 4.53 0.63 14.86
C SER A 41 4.92 -0.81 14.54
N GLU A 42 4.63 -1.74 15.47
CA GLU A 42 4.85 -3.18 15.25
C GLU A 42 3.63 -3.83 14.58
N GLU A 43 2.44 -3.42 14.98
CA GLU A 43 1.17 -3.83 14.38
C GLU A 43 0.67 -2.73 13.48
N LEU A 44 0.16 -3.09 12.32
CA LEU A 44 -0.20 -2.12 11.30
C LEU A 44 -1.43 -2.55 10.53
N LEU A 45 -2.32 -1.61 10.29
CA LEU A 45 -3.42 -1.76 9.33
C LEU A 45 -3.18 -0.78 8.19
N LEU A 46 -3.09 -1.29 6.98
CA LEU A 46 -3.03 -0.46 5.78
C LEU A 46 -4.26 -0.71 4.91
N PHE A 47 -4.80 0.36 4.37
CA PHE A 47 -5.83 0.30 3.35
C PHE A 47 -5.17 0.13 2.00
N THR A 48 -5.54 -0.90 1.25
CA THR A 48 -4.78 -1.31 0.08
C THR A 48 -5.58 -1.16 -1.21
N HIS A 49 -4.83 -1.04 -2.28
CA HIS A 49 -5.34 -1.13 -3.64
C HIS A 49 -4.50 -2.16 -4.39
N LEU A 50 -5.14 -3.18 -4.93
CA LEU A 50 -4.47 -4.19 -5.75
C LEU A 50 -4.56 -3.78 -7.21
N HIS A 51 -3.40 -3.51 -7.80
CA HIS A 51 -3.29 -3.16 -9.21
C HIS A 51 -2.87 -4.40 -9.99
N ILE A 52 -3.75 -4.87 -10.85
CA ILE A 52 -3.54 -6.10 -11.63
C ILE A 52 -3.25 -5.71 -13.07
N LYS A 53 -2.11 -6.17 -13.55
CA LYS A 53 -1.74 -6.12 -14.97
C LYS A 53 -1.63 -7.55 -15.48
N GLU A 54 -1.48 -7.69 -16.80
CA GLU A 54 -1.34 -8.99 -17.44
C GLU A 54 -0.22 -9.83 -16.82
N ASP A 55 0.90 -9.20 -16.49
CA ASP A 55 2.12 -9.86 -16.03
C ASP A 55 2.49 -9.56 -14.57
N SER A 56 1.66 -8.81 -13.84
CA SER A 56 1.99 -8.45 -12.47
C SER A 56 0.78 -8.11 -11.61
N HIS A 57 0.92 -8.36 -10.30
CA HIS A 57 -0.01 -7.96 -9.27
C HIS A 57 0.75 -7.11 -8.27
N THR A 58 0.35 -5.85 -8.08
CA THR A 58 1.06 -4.92 -7.21
C THR A 58 0.10 -4.36 -6.16
N LEU A 59 0.50 -4.46 -4.88
CA LEU A 59 -0.24 -3.86 -3.78
C LEU A 59 0.31 -2.48 -3.47
N TYR A 60 -0.61 -1.52 -3.33
CA TYR A 60 -0.33 -0.18 -2.83
C TYR A 60 -1.05 0.00 -1.51
N GLY A 61 -0.37 0.54 -0.51
CA GLY A 61 -0.93 0.69 0.83
C GLY A 61 -0.94 2.13 1.30
N PHE A 62 -1.97 2.48 2.07
CA PHE A 62 -2.20 3.83 2.56
C PHE A 62 -2.58 3.77 4.04
N PHE A 63 -2.13 4.76 4.80
CA PHE A 63 -2.42 4.83 6.22
C PHE A 63 -3.89 5.16 6.50
N SER A 64 -4.54 5.88 5.57
CA SER A 64 -5.96 6.25 5.70
C SER A 64 -6.76 5.87 4.46
N GLN A 65 -8.06 5.69 4.63
CA GLN A 65 -8.98 5.45 3.51
C GLN A 65 -9.04 6.64 2.57
N ASN A 66 -8.90 7.85 3.11
CA ASN A 66 -8.94 9.08 2.32
C ASN A 66 -7.79 9.13 1.32
N GLU A 67 -6.59 8.78 1.76
CA GLU A 67 -5.43 8.70 0.87
C GLU A 67 -5.66 7.69 -0.26
N ARG A 68 -6.21 6.52 0.08
CA ARG A 68 -6.54 5.50 -0.92
C ARG A 68 -7.55 6.02 -1.95
N SER A 69 -8.56 6.75 -1.48
CA SER A 69 -9.57 7.33 -2.37
C SER A 69 -8.96 8.33 -3.35
N ILE A 70 -8.05 9.18 -2.87
CA ILE A 70 -7.33 10.14 -3.70
C ILE A 70 -6.47 9.40 -4.74
N PHE A 71 -5.75 8.37 -4.32
CA PHE A 71 -4.94 7.55 -5.21
C PHE A 71 -5.78 6.94 -6.33
N ARG A 72 -6.93 6.35 -5.99
CA ARG A 72 -7.84 5.75 -6.95
C ARG A 72 -8.40 6.78 -7.94
N LEU A 73 -8.67 7.98 -7.45
CA LEU A 73 -9.11 9.07 -8.31
C LEU A 73 -8.02 9.44 -9.32
N LEU A 74 -6.77 9.56 -8.86
CA LEU A 74 -5.66 9.94 -9.73
C LEU A 74 -5.38 8.88 -10.80
N ILE A 75 -5.39 7.60 -10.46
CA ILE A 75 -5.13 6.55 -11.46
C ILE A 75 -6.28 6.38 -12.45
N SER A 76 -7.47 6.91 -12.16
CA SER A 76 -8.59 6.91 -13.10
C SER A 76 -8.43 7.96 -14.19
N ILE A 77 -7.51 8.92 -14.00
CA ILE A 77 -7.23 9.95 -15.00
C ILE A 77 -6.30 9.36 -16.06
N SER A 78 -6.64 9.57 -17.32
CA SER A 78 -5.85 9.06 -18.45
C SER A 78 -4.39 9.55 -18.37
N GLY A 79 -3.45 8.64 -18.49
CA GLY A 79 -2.03 8.94 -18.49
C GLY A 79 -1.36 8.97 -17.11
N ILE A 80 -2.13 8.84 -16.02
CA ILE A 80 -1.57 8.74 -14.67
C ILE A 80 -1.47 7.28 -14.26
N GLY A 81 -0.25 6.80 -14.04
CA GLY A 81 -0.01 5.45 -13.54
C GLY A 81 0.04 5.40 -12.01
N PRO A 82 -0.10 4.20 -11.40
CA PRO A 82 -0.09 4.06 -9.95
C PRO A 82 1.18 4.55 -9.26
N SER A 83 2.34 4.36 -9.85
CA SER A 83 3.60 4.79 -9.23
C SER A 83 3.73 6.32 -9.19
N ILE A 84 3.10 7.03 -10.12
CA ILE A 84 3.06 8.51 -10.12
C ILE A 84 2.02 8.99 -9.09
N ALA A 85 0.85 8.34 -9.04
CA ALA A 85 -0.24 8.71 -8.16
C ALA A 85 0.07 8.45 -6.68
N ARG A 86 0.91 7.49 -6.41
CA ARG A 86 1.35 7.17 -5.05
C ARG A 86 2.14 8.33 -4.42
#